data_fbcb47438a821125ff92a1aff6a0507c
#
_entry.id   fbcb47438a821125ff92a1aff6a0507c
#
_cell.length_a   1.000
_cell.length_b   1.000
_cell.length_c   1.000
_cell.angle_alpha   90.00
_cell.angle_beta   90.00
_cell.angle_gamma   90.00
#
_symmetry.space_group_name_H-M   'P 1'
#
loop_
_entity.id
_entity.type
_entity.pdbx_description
1 polymer ?
#
loop_
_entity_poly.entity_id
_entity_poly.type
_entity_poly.pdbx_seq_one_letter_code
_entity_poly.pdbx_strand_id
1 'polypeptide(L)'
;MIKDILSPHRALLSDHTELRAQKNTSRGVSMLGGNLVGNARTEKSGINARVYKNGVYGFASSAEYSEESIKSVLKAASDNAAFLSSRVSHEAKIIRPIPAGIKTMNGDINDCEQKVYIEFAKEIDEYIAKKYPDLVSRSISIRADLMEKRLCVNDGFDSYSLVPRSFVYVFLTAEAKDGTNVELYKVFGGRGFFTEVFSSPDELFGGIDVLYENLMKKADGVYADAGYRDVVMHPNLAGILAHEAVGHTVEADLVLGGSVAAHCMNKQVASELITMVDFAHTLPDGSSAPLPVLVDDEGTPAEDAILIKDGILRGYMNSRESAEHFGVKPQGNARAYAFSDEPLIRMRNTAILPGKDKLEDMIASIDDGYFLTETNNGQADTTGEFMFGVCMGYEIKHGKLGRAIRDTTISGIAFDMLKTVDMLSDDMVWTCSGMCGKKQPMPVGMGGPAVKCKVNIGGR
;
A
#
# COMPACT_ATOMS: atom_id res chain seq x y z
N MET A 1 24.82 -1.09 -7.19
CA MET A 1 24.08 -2.14 -6.44
C MET A 1 24.78 -2.37 -5.10
N ILE A 2 23.98 -2.54 -4.04
CA ILE A 2 24.52 -2.82 -2.69
C ILE A 2 24.59 -4.33 -2.39
N LYS A 3 24.51 -5.16 -3.43
CA LYS A 3 24.33 -6.62 -3.33
C LYS A 3 25.35 -7.33 -2.46
N ASP A 4 26.62 -6.94 -2.52
CA ASP A 4 27.71 -7.66 -1.85
C ASP A 4 28.36 -6.92 -0.67
N ILE A 5 27.80 -5.74 -0.32
CA ILE A 5 28.43 -4.82 0.64
C ILE A 5 28.51 -5.38 2.07
N LEU A 6 27.57 -6.23 2.49
CA LEU A 6 27.50 -6.74 3.86
C LEU A 6 28.16 -8.11 4.04
N SER A 7 28.34 -8.88 2.98
CA SER A 7 28.83 -10.27 3.06
C SER A 7 30.18 -10.42 3.75
N PRO A 8 31.18 -9.51 3.57
CA PRO A 8 32.45 -9.60 4.26
C PRO A 8 32.37 -9.37 5.79
N HIS A 9 31.30 -8.78 6.26
CA HIS A 9 31.13 -8.33 7.65
C HIS A 9 30.30 -9.29 8.52
N ARG A 10 29.87 -10.43 7.98
CA ARG A 10 29.06 -11.42 8.72
C ARG A 10 29.70 -11.90 10.01
N ALA A 11 31.01 -12.09 10.01
CA ALA A 11 31.75 -12.53 11.19
C ALA A 11 31.70 -11.53 12.36
N LEU A 12 31.26 -10.30 12.12
CA LEU A 12 31.08 -9.26 13.14
C LEU A 12 29.73 -9.33 13.84
N LEU A 13 28.76 -10.09 13.30
CA LEU A 13 27.43 -10.18 13.87
C LEU A 13 27.45 -11.07 15.12
N SER A 14 26.97 -10.51 16.22
CA SER A 14 26.70 -11.24 17.47
C SER A 14 25.26 -11.76 17.50
N ASP A 15 24.88 -12.44 18.56
CA ASP A 15 23.56 -13.00 18.74
C ASP A 15 22.43 -11.96 18.46
N HIS A 16 21.40 -12.39 17.75
CA HIS A 16 20.21 -11.59 17.41
C HIS A 16 20.55 -10.23 16.78
N THR A 17 21.52 -10.24 15.86
CA THR A 17 21.91 -9.03 15.13
C THR A 17 21.40 -9.09 13.69
N GLU A 18 20.74 -8.03 13.28
CA GLU A 18 20.33 -7.74 11.92
C GLU A 18 21.18 -6.58 11.38
N LEU A 19 21.87 -6.79 10.26
CA LEU A 19 22.63 -5.77 9.56
C LEU A 19 22.03 -5.56 8.19
N ARG A 20 21.54 -4.34 7.90
CA ARG A 20 20.87 -4.01 6.65
C ARG A 20 21.56 -2.86 5.93
N ALA A 21 21.79 -3.02 4.63
CA ALA A 21 22.10 -1.94 3.71
C ALA A 21 20.87 -1.67 2.84
N GLN A 22 20.56 -0.40 2.63
CA GLN A 22 19.41 0.00 1.84
C GLN A 22 19.69 1.23 1.00
N LYS A 23 19.17 1.22 -0.24
CA LYS A 23 19.25 2.32 -1.16
C LYS A 23 17.88 2.52 -1.81
N ASN A 24 17.29 3.69 -1.61
CA ASN A 24 16.08 4.13 -2.27
C ASN A 24 16.44 5.20 -3.30
N THR A 25 16.05 5.01 -4.55
CA THR A 25 16.16 6.03 -5.60
C THR A 25 14.77 6.38 -6.09
N SER A 26 14.55 7.65 -6.43
CA SER A 26 13.33 8.06 -7.11
C SER A 26 13.63 9.07 -8.21
N ARG A 27 12.79 9.02 -9.25
CA ARG A 27 12.74 10.00 -10.33
C ARG A 27 11.34 10.53 -10.44
N GLY A 28 11.23 11.82 -10.68
CA GLY A 28 9.94 12.49 -10.85
C GLY A 28 10.01 13.54 -11.94
N VAL A 29 8.97 13.59 -12.76
CA VAL A 29 8.72 14.64 -13.74
C VAL A 29 7.29 15.10 -13.55
N SER A 30 7.06 16.41 -13.50
CA SER A 30 5.71 16.96 -13.43
C SER A 30 5.53 18.06 -14.46
N MET A 31 4.43 17.99 -15.20
CA MET A 31 4.01 19.00 -16.17
C MET A 31 2.64 19.55 -15.77
N LEU A 32 2.46 20.84 -16.00
CA LEU A 32 1.19 21.56 -15.80
C LEU A 32 0.93 22.45 -17.00
N GLY A 33 -0.14 22.17 -17.75
CA GLY A 33 -0.53 22.96 -18.92
C GLY A 33 0.58 23.14 -19.94
N GLY A 34 1.34 22.10 -20.27
CA GLY A 34 2.44 22.11 -21.21
C GLY A 34 3.80 22.55 -20.65
N ASN A 35 3.85 23.02 -19.41
CA ASN A 35 5.08 23.51 -18.80
C ASN A 35 5.68 22.46 -17.84
N LEU A 36 6.98 22.25 -17.93
CA LEU A 36 7.73 21.43 -16.98
C LEU A 36 7.86 22.18 -15.66
N VAL A 37 7.13 21.74 -14.64
CA VAL A 37 7.10 22.38 -13.30
C VAL A 37 7.88 21.58 -12.25
N GLY A 38 8.21 20.34 -12.52
CA GLY A 38 9.01 19.49 -11.65
C GLY A 38 9.91 18.55 -12.41
N ASN A 39 11.17 18.44 -12.00
CA ASN A 39 12.15 17.51 -12.55
C ASN A 39 13.14 17.16 -11.44
N ALA A 40 12.99 15.98 -10.83
CA ALA A 40 13.76 15.60 -9.66
C ALA A 40 14.31 14.17 -9.77
N ARG A 41 15.51 14.01 -9.24
CA ARG A 41 16.11 12.72 -8.94
C ARG A 41 16.62 12.75 -7.52
N THR A 42 16.21 11.76 -6.71
CA THR A 42 16.67 11.64 -5.33
C THR A 42 17.27 10.26 -5.09
N GLU A 43 18.24 10.23 -4.19
CA GLU A 43 18.84 9.00 -3.68
C GLU A 43 18.99 9.12 -2.18
N LYS A 44 18.53 8.10 -1.44
CA LYS A 44 18.72 7.99 0.00
C LYS A 44 19.27 6.60 0.30
N SER A 45 20.47 6.53 0.82
CA SER A 45 21.17 5.27 1.02
C SER A 45 21.96 5.23 2.32
N GLY A 46 22.20 4.05 2.86
CA GLY A 46 22.96 3.84 4.08
C GLY A 46 22.81 2.44 4.64
N ILE A 47 23.37 2.25 5.83
CA ILE A 47 23.35 1.01 6.59
C ILE A 47 22.68 1.23 7.93
N ASN A 48 22.19 0.15 8.51
CA ASN A 48 21.79 0.10 9.91
C ASN A 48 22.09 -1.26 10.52
N ALA A 49 22.14 -1.26 11.85
CA ALA A 49 22.14 -2.48 12.64
C ALA A 49 21.03 -2.42 13.68
N ARG A 50 20.41 -3.57 13.94
CA ARG A 50 19.47 -3.78 15.03
C ARG A 50 19.90 -5.00 15.83
N VAL A 51 20.00 -4.83 17.14
CA VAL A 51 20.48 -5.87 18.08
C VAL A 51 19.41 -6.09 19.13
N TYR A 52 18.98 -7.35 19.30
CA TYR A 52 18.07 -7.72 20.38
C TYR A 52 18.85 -8.20 21.59
N LYS A 53 18.55 -7.66 22.75
CA LYS A 53 19.18 -8.04 24.00
C LYS A 53 18.19 -7.92 25.17
N ASN A 54 18.03 -9.03 25.91
CA ASN A 54 17.22 -9.05 27.13
C ASN A 54 15.84 -8.38 27.01
N GLY A 55 15.10 -8.67 25.94
CA GLY A 55 13.73 -8.19 25.77
C GLY A 55 13.57 -6.86 25.02
N VAL A 56 14.66 -6.23 24.57
CA VAL A 56 14.61 -4.95 23.84
C VAL A 56 15.52 -4.94 22.62
N TYR A 57 15.16 -4.14 21.64
CA TYR A 57 16.00 -3.84 20.50
C TYR A 57 16.79 -2.54 20.72
N GLY A 58 18.06 -2.56 20.32
CA GLY A 58 18.84 -1.35 20.09
C GLY A 58 19.06 -1.16 18.60
N PHE A 59 18.97 0.07 18.13
CA PHE A 59 19.08 0.44 16.73
C PHE A 59 20.12 1.55 16.54
N ALA A 60 20.83 1.49 15.42
CA ALA A 60 21.71 2.57 14.95
C ALA A 60 21.82 2.54 13.43
N SER A 61 22.03 3.68 12.80
CA SER A 61 22.16 3.81 11.35
C SER A 61 23.24 4.82 10.94
N SER A 62 23.77 4.66 9.72
CA SER A 62 24.72 5.58 9.09
C SER A 62 24.43 5.70 7.60
N ALA A 63 24.62 6.89 7.04
CA ALA A 63 24.52 7.11 5.59
C ALA A 63 25.76 6.62 4.82
N GLU A 64 26.82 6.21 5.52
CA GLU A 64 28.06 5.76 4.92
C GLU A 64 28.15 4.23 4.89
N TYR A 65 28.81 3.69 3.85
CA TYR A 65 28.99 2.24 3.63
C TYR A 65 30.39 1.72 4.00
N SER A 66 31.22 2.52 4.68
CA SER A 66 32.58 2.09 5.04
C SER A 66 32.58 0.97 6.08
N GLU A 67 33.66 0.20 6.15
CA GLU A 67 33.85 -0.82 7.18
C GLU A 67 33.81 -0.21 8.60
N GLU A 68 34.34 1.00 8.76
CA GLU A 68 34.28 1.76 10.02
C GLU A 68 32.87 2.08 10.42
N SER A 69 32.04 2.53 9.46
CA SER A 69 30.61 2.81 9.68
C SER A 69 29.84 1.54 10.05
N ILE A 70 30.13 0.40 9.42
CA ILE A 70 29.51 -0.88 9.77
C ILE A 70 29.85 -1.28 11.21
N LYS A 71 31.14 -1.21 11.60
CA LYS A 71 31.58 -1.49 12.99
C LYS A 71 30.92 -0.50 13.98
N SER A 72 30.86 0.77 13.61
CA SER A 72 30.23 1.82 14.44
C SER A 72 28.76 1.58 14.69
N VAL A 73 27.97 1.28 13.66
CA VAL A 73 26.51 1.04 13.83
C VAL A 73 26.25 -0.25 14.60
N LEU A 74 27.04 -1.32 14.40
CA LEU A 74 26.93 -2.56 15.17
C LEU A 74 27.21 -2.31 16.66
N LYS A 75 28.27 -1.57 16.96
CA LYS A 75 28.61 -1.20 18.35
C LYS A 75 27.50 -0.33 18.96
N ALA A 76 27.08 0.73 18.28
CA ALA A 76 26.07 1.63 18.78
C ALA A 76 24.71 0.94 19.01
N ALA A 77 24.27 0.06 18.10
CA ALA A 77 23.06 -0.73 18.28
C ALA A 77 23.16 -1.67 19.50
N SER A 78 24.31 -2.31 19.69
CA SER A 78 24.56 -3.18 20.86
C SER A 78 24.58 -2.37 22.18
N ASP A 79 25.22 -1.20 22.20
CA ASP A 79 25.27 -0.31 23.37
C ASP A 79 23.84 0.21 23.70
N ASN A 80 23.06 0.59 22.68
CA ASN A 80 21.67 1.02 22.84
C ASN A 80 20.80 -0.11 23.42
N ALA A 81 20.94 -1.34 22.91
CA ALA A 81 20.22 -2.51 23.44
C ALA A 81 20.59 -2.77 24.91
N ALA A 82 21.89 -2.70 25.24
CA ALA A 82 22.36 -2.88 26.62
C ALA A 82 21.84 -1.78 27.56
N PHE A 83 21.84 -0.54 27.12
CA PHE A 83 21.29 0.59 27.89
C PHE A 83 19.78 0.45 28.13
N LEU A 84 19.01 0.16 27.09
CA LEU A 84 17.57 -0.02 27.20
C LEU A 84 17.23 -1.23 28.09
N SER A 85 17.92 -2.36 27.94
CA SER A 85 17.68 -3.56 28.73
C SER A 85 17.93 -3.34 30.23
N SER A 86 18.82 -2.42 30.59
CA SER A 86 19.07 -2.07 32.01
C SER A 86 17.93 -1.26 32.66
N ARG A 87 16.99 -0.74 31.85
CA ARG A 87 15.90 0.13 32.27
C ARG A 87 14.52 -0.53 32.24
N VAL A 88 14.45 -1.72 31.68
CA VAL A 88 13.17 -2.46 31.51
C VAL A 88 13.16 -3.64 32.48
N SER A 89 12.11 -3.70 33.32
CA SER A 89 11.95 -4.73 34.34
C SER A 89 10.90 -5.77 33.92
N HIS A 90 11.11 -6.47 32.79
CA HIS A 90 10.26 -7.59 32.38
C HIS A 90 11.10 -8.81 32.00
N GLU A 91 10.48 -9.98 32.05
CA GLU A 91 11.11 -11.20 31.59
C GLU A 91 11.55 -11.05 30.13
N ALA A 92 12.82 -11.35 29.85
CA ALA A 92 13.35 -11.36 28.51
C ALA A 92 12.63 -12.42 27.69
N LYS A 93 11.89 -12.01 26.66
CA LYS A 93 11.31 -12.94 25.69
C LYS A 93 12.42 -13.45 24.78
N ILE A 94 12.50 -14.75 24.59
CA ILE A 94 13.42 -15.36 23.65
C ILE A 94 12.78 -15.21 22.25
N ILE A 95 13.45 -14.47 21.38
CA ILE A 95 13.07 -14.44 19.96
C ILE A 95 13.61 -15.70 19.29
N ARG A 96 12.75 -16.46 18.63
CA ARG A 96 13.14 -17.65 17.89
C ARG A 96 14.17 -17.32 16.81
N PRO A 97 15.26 -18.11 16.65
CA PRO A 97 16.23 -17.90 15.58
C PRO A 97 15.55 -18.09 14.21
N ILE A 98 16.05 -17.33 13.23
CA ILE A 98 15.65 -17.50 11.84
C ILE A 98 16.45 -18.66 11.24
N PRO A 99 15.82 -19.60 10.52
CA PRO A 99 16.56 -20.66 9.85
C PRO A 99 17.57 -20.07 8.86
N ALA A 100 18.80 -20.58 8.88
CA ALA A 100 19.82 -20.19 7.92
C ALA A 100 19.33 -20.37 6.48
N GLY A 101 19.70 -19.49 5.58
CA GLY A 101 19.31 -19.57 4.19
C GLY A 101 19.59 -18.29 3.40
N ILE A 102 19.39 -18.39 2.09
CA ILE A 102 19.55 -17.27 1.16
C ILE A 102 18.22 -17.07 0.45
N LYS A 103 17.67 -15.88 0.51
CA LYS A 103 16.47 -15.46 -0.24
C LYS A 103 16.81 -14.25 -1.10
N THR A 104 16.69 -14.40 -2.40
CA THR A 104 17.06 -13.36 -3.35
C THR A 104 15.92 -13.09 -4.33
N MET A 105 15.55 -11.84 -4.43
CA MET A 105 14.73 -11.31 -5.52
C MET A 105 15.68 -10.55 -6.43
N ASN A 106 16.24 -11.22 -7.41
CA ASN A 106 17.21 -10.66 -8.34
C ASN A 106 16.49 -9.88 -9.46
N GLY A 107 17.20 -8.91 -9.98
CA GLY A 107 16.91 -8.18 -11.20
C GLY A 107 18.13 -7.34 -11.55
N ASP A 108 18.28 -7.01 -12.81
CA ASP A 108 19.23 -6.00 -13.25
C ASP A 108 18.59 -4.63 -13.11
N ILE A 109 19.41 -3.61 -12.79
CA ILE A 109 18.92 -2.23 -12.78
C ILE A 109 18.78 -1.76 -14.22
N ASN A 110 17.54 -1.68 -14.68
CA ASN A 110 17.16 -1.22 -16.02
C ASN A 110 16.55 0.20 -15.92
N ASP A 111 17.35 1.17 -15.46
CA ASP A 111 16.95 2.55 -15.30
C ASP A 111 17.21 3.35 -16.59
N CYS A 112 16.27 4.18 -17.02
CA CYS A 112 16.42 5.01 -18.21
C CYS A 112 16.84 6.46 -17.85
N GLU A 113 17.28 7.21 -18.86
CA GLU A 113 17.68 8.60 -18.69
C GLU A 113 16.48 9.50 -18.33
N GLN A 114 16.73 10.57 -17.58
CA GLN A 114 15.69 11.54 -17.19
C GLN A 114 14.96 12.16 -18.37
N LYS A 115 15.61 12.26 -19.52
CA LYS A 115 15.03 12.77 -20.77
C LYS A 115 13.84 11.92 -21.23
N VAL A 116 13.89 10.59 -21.07
CA VAL A 116 12.81 9.68 -21.47
C VAL A 116 11.52 10.01 -20.73
N TYR A 117 11.59 10.28 -19.42
CA TYR A 117 10.42 10.68 -18.61
C TYR A 117 9.83 12.02 -19.08
N ILE A 118 10.69 12.98 -19.42
CA ILE A 118 10.26 14.32 -19.89
C ILE A 118 9.55 14.22 -21.24
N GLU A 119 10.13 13.48 -22.19
CA GLU A 119 9.54 13.28 -23.52
C GLU A 119 8.21 12.54 -23.41
N PHE A 120 8.14 11.48 -22.63
CA PHE A 120 6.91 10.74 -22.37
C PHE A 120 5.79 11.62 -21.80
N ALA A 121 6.11 12.47 -20.80
CA ALA A 121 5.13 13.40 -20.23
C ALA A 121 4.67 14.45 -21.25
N LYS A 122 5.57 14.95 -22.10
CA LYS A 122 5.23 15.94 -23.16
C LYS A 122 4.26 15.37 -24.18
N GLU A 123 4.49 14.15 -24.66
CA GLU A 123 3.61 13.52 -25.64
C GLU A 123 2.20 13.30 -25.08
N ILE A 124 2.08 12.94 -23.80
CA ILE A 124 0.78 12.84 -23.13
C ILE A 124 0.11 14.22 -23.05
N ASP A 125 0.85 15.27 -22.64
CA ASP A 125 0.32 16.63 -22.54
C ASP A 125 -0.14 17.16 -23.89
N GLU A 126 0.63 16.94 -24.96
CA GLU A 126 0.31 17.33 -26.32
C GLU A 126 -0.96 16.62 -26.82
N TYR A 127 -1.09 15.31 -26.55
CA TYR A 127 -2.30 14.56 -26.87
C TYR A 127 -3.54 15.17 -26.20
N ILE A 128 -3.47 15.42 -24.89
CA ILE A 128 -4.58 15.99 -24.12
C ILE A 128 -4.92 17.39 -24.61
N ALA A 129 -3.90 18.25 -24.79
CA ALA A 129 -4.07 19.62 -25.25
C ALA A 129 -4.78 19.71 -26.60
N LYS A 130 -4.41 18.81 -27.52
CA LYS A 130 -4.97 18.77 -28.89
C LYS A 130 -6.40 18.24 -28.89
N LYS A 131 -6.69 17.21 -28.10
CA LYS A 131 -7.97 16.52 -28.12
C LYS A 131 -9.03 17.17 -27.23
N TYR A 132 -8.61 17.77 -26.13
CA TYR A 132 -9.48 18.34 -25.09
C TYR A 132 -9.08 19.78 -24.73
N PRO A 133 -9.20 20.72 -25.68
CA PRO A 133 -8.73 22.10 -25.53
C PRO A 133 -9.50 22.91 -24.47
N ASP A 134 -10.72 22.47 -24.12
CA ASP A 134 -11.63 23.19 -23.20
C ASP A 134 -11.40 22.84 -21.71
N LEU A 135 -10.40 22.00 -21.40
CA LEU A 135 -10.03 21.70 -20.02
C LEU A 135 -9.51 22.95 -19.30
N VAL A 136 -10.00 23.19 -18.09
CA VAL A 136 -9.49 24.25 -17.19
C VAL A 136 -8.02 24.02 -16.82
N SER A 137 -7.68 22.76 -16.53
CA SER A 137 -6.31 22.35 -16.21
C SER A 137 -6.06 20.91 -16.60
N ARG A 138 -4.78 20.64 -16.93
CA ARG A 138 -4.24 19.29 -17.09
C ARG A 138 -2.87 19.21 -16.45
N SER A 139 -2.63 18.15 -15.70
CA SER A 139 -1.33 17.89 -15.07
C SER A 139 -0.93 16.44 -15.25
N ILE A 140 0.34 16.22 -15.57
CA ILE A 140 0.94 14.89 -15.67
C ILE A 140 2.06 14.80 -14.67
N SER A 141 2.06 13.76 -13.84
CA SER A 141 3.17 13.48 -12.91
C SER A 141 3.66 12.06 -13.12
N ILE A 142 4.90 11.92 -13.54
CA ILE A 142 5.59 10.64 -13.64
C ILE A 142 6.41 10.44 -12.38
N ARG A 143 6.30 9.25 -11.80
CA ARG A 143 7.09 8.82 -10.64
C ARG A 143 7.62 7.42 -10.86
N ALA A 144 8.92 7.25 -10.72
CA ALA A 144 9.57 5.95 -10.69
C ALA A 144 10.40 5.86 -9.41
N ASP A 145 10.22 4.80 -8.66
CA ASP A 145 11.00 4.53 -7.46
C ASP A 145 11.60 3.12 -7.48
N LEU A 146 12.73 2.99 -6.83
CA LEU A 146 13.45 1.74 -6.67
C LEU A 146 13.88 1.60 -5.23
N MET A 147 13.47 0.51 -4.60
CA MET A 147 13.93 0.12 -3.28
C MET A 147 14.86 -1.10 -3.41
N GLU A 148 16.14 -0.90 -3.10
CA GLU A 148 17.17 -1.93 -3.09
C GLU A 148 17.59 -2.20 -1.64
N LYS A 149 17.50 -3.47 -1.19
CA LYS A 149 17.83 -3.89 0.17
C LYS A 149 18.72 -5.11 0.19
N ARG A 150 19.69 -5.11 1.09
CA ARG A 150 20.48 -6.24 1.49
C ARG A 150 20.38 -6.41 2.99
N LEU A 151 20.06 -7.62 3.46
CA LEU A 151 19.96 -7.95 4.88
C LEU A 151 20.82 -9.18 5.18
N CYS A 152 21.62 -9.09 6.23
CA CYS A 152 22.33 -10.20 6.84
C CYS A 152 21.90 -10.34 8.30
N VAL A 153 21.58 -11.57 8.71
CA VAL A 153 21.26 -11.91 10.10
C VAL A 153 22.28 -12.93 10.59
N ASN A 154 22.64 -12.84 11.87
CA ASN A 154 23.72 -13.65 12.46
C ASN A 154 23.53 -15.17 12.32
N ASP A 155 22.33 -15.68 12.25
CA ASP A 155 22.00 -17.10 12.14
C ASP A 155 22.31 -17.71 10.73
N GLY A 156 23.13 -17.02 9.94
CA GLY A 156 23.47 -17.44 8.58
C GLY A 156 22.40 -17.14 7.55
N PHE A 157 21.45 -16.29 7.89
CA PHE A 157 20.41 -15.83 6.97
C PHE A 157 20.89 -14.61 6.18
N ASP A 158 20.50 -14.58 4.90
CA ASP A 158 20.88 -13.55 3.95
C ASP A 158 19.76 -13.31 2.94
N SER A 159 19.45 -12.04 2.67
CA SER A 159 18.50 -11.69 1.65
C SER A 159 18.92 -10.47 0.83
N TYR A 160 18.50 -10.47 -0.43
CA TYR A 160 18.59 -9.33 -1.32
C TYR A 160 17.28 -9.11 -2.04
N SER A 161 16.81 -7.88 -2.11
CA SER A 161 15.60 -7.52 -2.86
C SER A 161 15.78 -6.24 -3.66
N LEU A 162 15.18 -6.24 -4.86
CA LEU A 162 15.14 -5.12 -5.79
C LEU A 162 13.68 -4.94 -6.23
N VAL A 163 13.05 -3.84 -5.84
CA VAL A 163 11.62 -3.59 -6.11
C VAL A 163 11.46 -2.24 -6.81
N PRO A 164 11.48 -2.22 -8.14
CA PRO A 164 11.15 -1.03 -8.93
C PRO A 164 9.64 -0.85 -9.05
N ARG A 165 9.19 0.41 -9.11
CA ARG A 165 7.81 0.80 -9.42
C ARG A 165 7.81 2.02 -10.31
N SER A 166 6.87 2.09 -11.26
CA SER A 166 6.75 3.21 -12.20
C SER A 166 5.28 3.56 -12.42
N PHE A 167 4.96 4.83 -12.30
CA PHE A 167 3.59 5.35 -12.41
C PHE A 167 3.53 6.63 -13.20
N VAL A 168 2.43 6.78 -13.97
CA VAL A 168 2.01 8.02 -14.61
C VAL A 168 0.66 8.41 -14.01
N TYR A 169 0.60 9.58 -13.40
CA TYR A 169 -0.61 10.20 -12.87
C TYR A 169 -1.06 11.28 -13.85
N VAL A 170 -2.29 11.20 -14.29
CA VAL A 170 -2.92 12.22 -15.16
C VAL A 170 -4.09 12.84 -14.40
N PHE A 171 -4.04 14.15 -14.19
CA PHE A 171 -5.09 14.93 -13.54
C PHE A 171 -5.73 15.83 -14.57
N LEU A 172 -7.05 15.83 -14.64
CA LEU A 172 -7.85 16.69 -15.52
C LEU A 172 -8.85 17.48 -14.70
N THR A 173 -8.97 18.77 -14.98
CA THR A 173 -9.92 19.67 -14.33
C THR A 173 -10.85 20.28 -15.39
N ALA A 174 -12.14 20.25 -15.15
CA ALA A 174 -13.18 20.88 -15.96
C ALA A 174 -14.06 21.81 -15.13
N GLU A 175 -14.70 22.76 -15.76
CA GLU A 175 -15.71 23.61 -15.14
C GLU A 175 -17.09 22.95 -15.23
N ALA A 176 -17.79 22.85 -14.12
CA ALA A 176 -19.16 22.37 -14.05
C ALA A 176 -20.14 23.49 -14.42
N LYS A 177 -21.41 23.15 -14.71
CA LYS A 177 -22.44 24.11 -15.10
C LYS A 177 -22.72 25.22 -14.09
N ASP A 178 -22.42 24.98 -12.82
CA ASP A 178 -22.55 25.97 -11.74
C ASP A 178 -21.31 26.84 -11.54
N GLY A 179 -20.31 26.74 -12.43
CA GLY A 179 -19.06 27.50 -12.38
C GLY A 179 -18.03 26.94 -11.39
N THR A 180 -18.30 25.83 -10.74
CA THR A 180 -17.32 25.16 -9.86
C THR A 180 -16.36 24.27 -10.66
N ASN A 181 -15.10 24.20 -10.24
CA ASN A 181 -14.16 23.28 -10.84
C ASN A 181 -14.35 21.88 -10.26
N VAL A 182 -14.32 20.88 -11.13
CA VAL A 182 -14.28 19.46 -10.77
C VAL A 182 -13.02 18.82 -11.33
N GLU A 183 -12.43 17.92 -10.57
CA GLU A 183 -11.21 17.22 -10.96
C GLU A 183 -11.40 15.70 -10.88
N LEU A 184 -10.78 15.00 -11.80
CA LEU A 184 -10.52 13.56 -11.70
C LEU A 184 -9.08 13.27 -12.08
N TYR A 185 -8.57 12.17 -11.57
CA TYR A 185 -7.26 11.68 -11.96
C TYR A 185 -7.29 10.17 -12.22
N LYS A 186 -6.30 9.71 -12.97
CA LYS A 186 -6.05 8.29 -13.20
C LYS A 186 -4.59 7.97 -13.03
N VAL A 187 -4.31 6.83 -12.41
CA VAL A 187 -2.96 6.29 -12.23
C VAL A 187 -2.77 5.12 -13.19
N PHE A 188 -1.69 5.17 -13.94
CA PHE A 188 -1.24 4.08 -14.81
C PHE A 188 0.08 3.54 -14.28
N GLY A 189 0.34 2.26 -14.51
CA GLY A 189 1.61 1.64 -14.15
C GLY A 189 1.51 0.61 -13.02
N GLY A 190 2.67 0.30 -12.47
CA GLY A 190 2.78 -0.77 -11.49
C GLY A 190 4.23 -1.07 -11.11
N ARG A 191 4.49 -2.32 -10.72
CA ARG A 191 5.84 -2.80 -10.43
C ARG A 191 6.61 -3.03 -11.72
N GLY A 192 7.80 -2.48 -11.80
CA GLY A 192 8.74 -2.57 -12.92
C GLY A 192 9.51 -1.26 -13.11
N PHE A 193 10.60 -1.34 -13.86
CA PHE A 193 11.29 -0.14 -14.34
C PHE A 193 10.43 0.58 -15.39
N PHE A 194 10.67 1.86 -15.59
CA PHE A 194 9.79 2.70 -16.41
C PHE A 194 9.58 2.13 -17.82
N THR A 195 10.64 1.73 -18.50
CA THR A 195 10.60 1.16 -19.87
C THR A 195 10.12 -0.30 -19.92
N GLU A 196 9.97 -0.95 -18.78
CA GLU A 196 9.33 -2.28 -18.68
C GLU A 196 7.82 -2.16 -18.49
N VAL A 197 7.39 -1.09 -17.82
CA VAL A 197 5.97 -0.83 -17.51
C VAL A 197 5.29 -0.10 -18.67
N PHE A 198 6.03 0.79 -19.35
CA PHE A 198 5.50 1.64 -20.43
C PHE A 198 6.36 1.50 -21.68
N SER A 199 5.78 0.99 -22.76
CA SER A 199 6.45 0.88 -24.06
C SER A 199 6.36 2.21 -24.83
N SER A 200 5.20 2.89 -24.76
CA SER A 200 4.97 4.17 -25.44
C SER A 200 3.82 4.96 -24.77
N PRO A 201 3.76 6.31 -24.94
CA PRO A 201 2.71 7.15 -24.36
C PRO A 201 1.29 6.84 -24.88
N ASP A 202 1.18 6.39 -26.15
CA ASP A 202 -0.11 6.14 -26.82
C ASP A 202 -0.89 4.97 -26.19
N GLU A 203 -0.21 4.06 -25.49
CA GLU A 203 -0.88 3.01 -24.69
C GLU A 203 -1.81 3.58 -23.62
N LEU A 204 -1.56 4.81 -23.15
CA LEU A 204 -2.34 5.46 -22.11
C LEU A 204 -3.53 6.25 -22.66
N PHE A 205 -3.55 6.58 -23.97
CA PHE A 205 -4.52 7.50 -24.56
C PHE A 205 -5.96 7.03 -24.39
N GLY A 206 -6.24 5.75 -24.60
CA GLY A 206 -7.57 5.20 -24.37
C GLY A 206 -8.04 5.33 -22.92
N GLY A 207 -7.12 5.13 -21.96
CA GLY A 207 -7.40 5.32 -20.54
C GLY A 207 -7.60 6.80 -20.15
N ILE A 208 -6.93 7.73 -20.84
CA ILE A 208 -7.09 9.17 -20.69
C ILE A 208 -8.44 9.62 -21.28
N ASP A 209 -8.86 9.03 -22.40
CA ASP A 209 -10.19 9.29 -22.99
C ASP A 209 -11.31 8.93 -22.00
N VAL A 210 -11.23 7.75 -21.40
CA VAL A 210 -12.18 7.33 -20.35
C VAL A 210 -12.16 8.27 -19.15
N LEU A 211 -10.97 8.74 -18.74
CA LEU A 211 -10.83 9.73 -17.65
C LEU A 211 -11.56 11.03 -18.01
N TYR A 212 -11.37 11.54 -19.22
CA TYR A 212 -12.06 12.75 -19.69
C TYR A 212 -13.59 12.56 -19.75
N GLU A 213 -14.07 11.45 -20.30
CA GLU A 213 -15.52 11.16 -20.34
C GLU A 213 -16.12 11.12 -18.93
N ASN A 214 -15.44 10.49 -17.99
CA ASN A 214 -15.89 10.44 -16.60
C ASN A 214 -15.86 11.82 -15.94
N LEU A 215 -14.83 12.63 -16.22
CA LEU A 215 -14.74 14.01 -15.76
C LEU A 215 -15.95 14.84 -16.25
N MET A 216 -16.31 14.72 -17.53
CA MET A 216 -17.48 15.44 -18.09
C MET A 216 -18.79 14.97 -17.49
N LYS A 217 -18.97 13.66 -17.24
CA LYS A 217 -20.11 13.13 -16.50
C LYS A 217 -20.16 13.69 -15.07
N LYS A 218 -19.02 13.78 -14.38
CA LYS A 218 -18.91 14.40 -13.05
C LYS A 218 -19.26 15.88 -13.08
N ALA A 219 -18.82 16.63 -14.09
CA ALA A 219 -19.12 18.05 -14.26
C ALA A 219 -20.62 18.30 -14.42
N ASP A 220 -21.34 17.39 -15.09
CA ASP A 220 -22.80 17.38 -15.21
C ASP A 220 -23.51 16.69 -14.02
N GLY A 221 -22.74 16.17 -13.07
CA GLY A 221 -23.22 15.35 -11.96
C GLY A 221 -23.94 16.14 -10.87
N VAL A 222 -24.54 15.38 -9.96
CA VAL A 222 -25.26 15.88 -8.80
C VAL A 222 -24.51 15.59 -7.51
N TYR A 223 -24.88 16.23 -6.42
CA TYR A 223 -24.40 15.86 -5.08
C TYR A 223 -25.19 14.65 -4.57
N ALA A 224 -24.51 13.76 -3.85
CA ALA A 224 -25.16 12.64 -3.21
C ALA A 224 -26.03 13.10 -2.03
N ASP A 225 -27.14 12.42 -1.81
CA ASP A 225 -27.98 12.63 -0.63
C ASP A 225 -27.34 12.00 0.60
N ALA A 226 -27.14 12.79 1.64
CA ALA A 226 -26.59 12.33 2.90
C ALA A 226 -27.43 11.24 3.57
N GLY A 227 -26.80 10.37 4.32
CA GLY A 227 -27.45 9.37 5.15
C GLY A 227 -26.89 7.97 5.00
N TYR A 228 -27.46 7.02 5.71
CA TYR A 228 -27.09 5.61 5.65
C TYR A 228 -27.71 4.97 4.41
N ARG A 229 -26.87 4.50 3.48
CA ARG A 229 -27.27 4.11 2.12
C ARG A 229 -26.69 2.75 1.74
N ASP A 230 -27.43 2.05 0.86
CA ASP A 230 -26.89 0.91 0.12
C ASP A 230 -25.91 1.41 -0.95
N VAL A 231 -24.74 0.79 -1.01
CA VAL A 231 -23.73 1.13 -1.99
C VAL A 231 -23.11 -0.12 -2.60
N VAL A 232 -22.67 -0.01 -3.86
CA VAL A 232 -21.68 -0.88 -4.45
C VAL A 232 -20.36 -0.10 -4.53
N MET A 233 -19.33 -0.59 -3.90
CA MET A 233 -17.97 -0.04 -4.01
C MET A 233 -17.24 -0.74 -5.14
N HIS A 234 -16.68 0.03 -6.06
CA HIS A 234 -15.78 -0.50 -7.09
C HIS A 234 -14.55 -1.18 -6.48
N PRO A 235 -13.93 -2.19 -7.12
CA PRO A 235 -12.76 -2.89 -6.63
C PRO A 235 -11.62 -1.98 -6.12
N ASN A 236 -11.35 -0.87 -6.78
CA ASN A 236 -10.33 0.10 -6.32
C ASN A 236 -10.63 0.65 -4.92
N LEU A 237 -11.89 1.01 -4.67
CA LEU A 237 -12.30 1.54 -3.37
C LEU A 237 -12.32 0.43 -2.30
N ALA A 238 -12.74 -0.78 -2.66
CA ALA A 238 -12.73 -1.93 -1.77
C ALA A 238 -11.31 -2.32 -1.32
N GLY A 239 -10.32 -2.22 -2.20
CA GLY A 239 -8.90 -2.45 -1.85
C GLY A 239 -8.38 -1.44 -0.82
N ILE A 240 -8.73 -0.16 -0.97
CA ILE A 240 -8.37 0.88 0.00
C ILE A 240 -9.09 0.66 1.33
N LEU A 241 -10.37 0.28 1.29
CA LEU A 241 -11.14 -0.07 2.48
C LEU A 241 -10.51 -1.24 3.25
N ALA A 242 -10.10 -2.30 2.55
CA ALA A 242 -9.41 -3.44 3.14
C ALA A 242 -8.12 -3.00 3.85
N HIS A 243 -7.37 -2.09 3.26
CA HIS A 243 -6.12 -1.57 3.82
C HIS A 243 -6.38 -0.68 5.04
N GLU A 244 -7.14 0.40 4.86
CA GLU A 244 -7.28 1.45 5.88
C GLU A 244 -8.20 1.02 7.02
N ALA A 245 -9.40 0.54 6.69
CA ALA A 245 -10.43 0.32 7.69
C ALA A 245 -10.19 -0.96 8.53
N VAL A 246 -9.56 -1.99 7.94
CA VAL A 246 -9.33 -3.28 8.62
C VAL A 246 -7.85 -3.55 8.82
N GLY A 247 -7.03 -3.36 7.79
CA GLY A 247 -5.62 -3.73 7.81
C GLY A 247 -4.87 -3.14 9.00
N HIS A 248 -5.02 -1.84 9.24
CA HIS A 248 -4.37 -1.19 10.39
C HIS A 248 -4.86 -1.70 11.73
N THR A 249 -6.16 -2.01 11.89
CA THR A 249 -6.70 -2.47 13.18
C THR A 249 -6.16 -3.84 13.59
N VAL A 250 -5.65 -4.64 12.64
CA VAL A 250 -5.11 -6.00 12.84
C VAL A 250 -3.58 -6.09 12.72
N GLU A 251 -2.87 -4.96 12.70
CA GLU A 251 -1.43 -4.93 12.92
C GLU A 251 -1.15 -5.17 14.42
N ALA A 252 -0.33 -6.17 14.75
CA ALA A 252 -0.18 -6.65 16.12
C ALA A 252 0.32 -5.60 17.12
N ASP A 253 1.13 -4.64 16.68
CA ASP A 253 1.56 -3.52 17.53
C ASP A 253 0.40 -2.57 17.88
N LEU A 254 -0.54 -2.34 16.96
CA LEU A 254 -1.75 -1.57 17.22
C LEU A 254 -2.76 -2.37 18.05
N VAL A 255 -2.83 -3.70 17.84
CA VAL A 255 -3.61 -4.60 18.71
C VAL A 255 -3.11 -4.56 20.16
N LEU A 256 -1.80 -4.63 20.38
CA LEU A 256 -1.19 -4.48 21.70
C LEU A 256 -1.41 -3.07 22.28
N GLY A 257 -1.54 -2.07 21.43
CA GLY A 257 -1.93 -0.70 21.78
C GLY A 257 -3.43 -0.49 22.05
N GLY A 258 -4.26 -1.54 21.95
CA GLY A 258 -5.68 -1.49 22.28
C GLY A 258 -6.60 -1.16 21.10
N SER A 259 -6.22 -1.53 19.85
CA SER A 259 -7.12 -1.39 18.71
C SER A 259 -8.42 -2.17 18.92
N VAL A 260 -9.46 -1.83 18.17
CA VAL A 260 -10.76 -2.51 18.20
C VAL A 260 -10.65 -4.03 18.00
N ALA A 261 -9.64 -4.48 17.27
CA ALA A 261 -9.40 -5.90 17.00
C ALA A 261 -8.83 -6.69 18.21
N ALA A 262 -8.32 -6.01 19.26
CA ALA A 262 -7.66 -6.63 20.41
C ALA A 262 -8.53 -7.68 21.13
N HIS A 263 -9.85 -7.51 21.09
CA HIS A 263 -10.81 -8.41 21.74
C HIS A 263 -11.67 -9.22 20.76
N CYS A 264 -11.30 -9.23 19.47
CA CYS A 264 -12.11 -9.82 18.40
C CYS A 264 -11.58 -11.15 17.85
N MET A 265 -10.45 -11.66 18.34
CA MET A 265 -9.91 -12.95 17.90
C MET A 265 -10.93 -14.07 18.04
N ASN A 266 -11.13 -14.82 16.95
CA ASN A 266 -12.13 -15.89 16.80
C ASN A 266 -13.60 -15.43 16.93
N LYS A 267 -13.87 -14.13 16.84
CA LYS A 267 -15.24 -13.60 16.77
C LYS A 267 -15.60 -13.21 15.34
N GLN A 268 -16.89 -13.19 15.07
CA GLN A 268 -17.40 -12.68 13.79
C GLN A 268 -17.30 -11.16 13.74
N VAL A 269 -16.54 -10.66 12.80
CA VAL A 269 -16.28 -9.23 12.58
C VAL A 269 -16.79 -8.74 11.22
N ALA A 270 -17.22 -9.66 10.36
CA ALA A 270 -17.70 -9.38 9.02
C ALA A 270 -18.79 -10.37 8.61
N SER A 271 -19.44 -10.14 7.48
CA SER A 271 -20.29 -11.13 6.80
C SER A 271 -19.48 -12.41 6.49
N GLU A 272 -20.13 -13.56 6.48
CA GLU A 272 -19.49 -14.85 6.12
C GLU A 272 -18.91 -14.88 4.70
N LEU A 273 -19.30 -13.94 3.85
CA LEU A 273 -18.73 -13.77 2.51
C LEU A 273 -17.28 -13.25 2.55
N ILE A 274 -16.89 -12.57 3.64
CA ILE A 274 -15.62 -11.86 3.72
C ILE A 274 -14.50 -12.81 4.16
N THR A 275 -13.54 -13.01 3.26
CA THR A 275 -12.21 -13.52 3.58
C THR A 275 -11.19 -12.45 3.19
N MET A 276 -10.30 -12.10 4.12
CA MET A 276 -9.30 -11.05 3.95
C MET A 276 -7.91 -11.57 4.27
N VAL A 277 -6.97 -11.33 3.37
CA VAL A 277 -5.59 -11.84 3.45
C VAL A 277 -4.61 -10.71 3.16
N ASP A 278 -3.48 -10.68 3.87
CA ASP A 278 -2.31 -9.91 3.50
C ASP A 278 -1.29 -10.85 2.83
N PHE A 279 -1.25 -10.83 1.49
CA PHE A 279 -0.42 -11.73 0.69
C PHE A 279 1.05 -11.35 0.76
N ALA A 280 1.91 -12.36 0.81
CA ALA A 280 3.35 -12.19 0.85
C ALA A 280 3.93 -11.88 -0.54
N HIS A 281 3.90 -12.86 -1.45
CA HIS A 281 4.58 -12.75 -2.75
C HIS A 281 3.84 -13.39 -3.92
N THR A 282 2.91 -14.30 -3.66
CA THR A 282 2.17 -15.05 -4.70
C THR A 282 0.68 -14.96 -4.42
N LEU A 283 -0.11 -14.69 -5.44
CA LEU A 283 -1.57 -14.64 -5.37
C LEU A 283 -2.19 -16.04 -5.54
N PRO A 284 -3.47 -16.23 -5.22
CA PRO A 284 -4.12 -17.55 -5.32
C PRO A 284 -4.11 -18.17 -6.73
N ASP A 285 -4.06 -17.37 -7.77
CA ASP A 285 -3.95 -17.80 -9.16
C ASP A 285 -2.52 -18.19 -9.60
N GLY A 286 -1.55 -18.11 -8.68
CA GLY A 286 -0.14 -18.37 -8.92
C GLY A 286 0.65 -17.18 -9.48
N SER A 287 0.01 -16.06 -9.77
CA SER A 287 0.68 -14.85 -10.21
C SER A 287 1.47 -14.18 -9.07
N SER A 288 2.41 -13.32 -9.43
CA SER A 288 3.15 -12.52 -8.45
C SER A 288 2.25 -11.44 -7.85
N ALA A 289 2.29 -11.29 -6.54
CA ALA A 289 1.64 -10.17 -5.88
C ALA A 289 2.18 -8.82 -6.40
N PRO A 290 1.40 -7.74 -6.35
CA PRO A 290 1.81 -6.42 -6.84
C PRO A 290 3.14 -5.94 -6.23
N LEU A 291 3.33 -6.17 -4.94
CA LEU A 291 4.57 -5.88 -4.20
C LEU A 291 5.05 -7.12 -3.46
N PRO A 292 5.70 -8.07 -4.14
CA PRO A 292 6.11 -9.31 -3.52
C PRO A 292 7.16 -9.08 -2.44
N VAL A 293 6.97 -9.69 -1.29
CA VAL A 293 7.91 -9.73 -0.17
C VAL A 293 8.28 -11.18 0.09
N LEU A 294 9.52 -11.56 -0.21
CA LEU A 294 10.03 -12.92 0.08
C LEU A 294 10.50 -13.05 1.51
N VAL A 295 11.00 -11.94 2.07
CA VAL A 295 11.56 -11.82 3.40
C VAL A 295 11.32 -10.41 3.89
N ASP A 296 10.96 -10.26 5.15
CA ASP A 296 10.85 -8.94 5.77
C ASP A 296 12.22 -8.39 6.25
N ASP A 297 12.20 -7.20 6.84
CA ASP A 297 13.41 -6.53 7.30
C ASP A 297 13.95 -7.05 8.66
N GLU A 298 13.31 -8.07 9.25
CA GLU A 298 13.79 -8.88 10.36
C GLU A 298 14.42 -10.23 9.90
N GLY A 299 14.37 -10.52 8.58
CA GLY A 299 14.83 -11.78 8.02
C GLY A 299 13.78 -12.90 8.07
N THR A 300 12.56 -12.62 8.46
CA THR A 300 11.48 -13.61 8.48
C THR A 300 11.05 -13.98 7.06
N PRO A 301 11.13 -15.25 6.65
CA PRO A 301 10.52 -15.69 5.39
C PRO A 301 9.05 -15.36 5.38
N ALA A 302 8.60 -14.67 4.32
CA ALA A 302 7.26 -14.16 4.25
C ALA A 302 6.26 -15.25 3.85
N GLU A 303 5.16 -15.33 4.58
CA GLU A 303 4.00 -16.19 4.33
C GLU A 303 2.74 -15.32 4.36
N ASP A 304 1.66 -15.78 3.75
CA ASP A 304 0.39 -15.07 3.76
C ASP A 304 -0.17 -14.97 5.18
N ALA A 305 -0.67 -13.80 5.55
CA ALA A 305 -1.37 -13.60 6.81
C ALA A 305 -2.88 -13.61 6.56
N ILE A 306 -3.54 -14.69 6.98
CA ILE A 306 -5.01 -14.79 6.94
C ILE A 306 -5.56 -13.96 8.10
N LEU A 307 -6.18 -12.84 7.79
CA LEU A 307 -6.70 -11.88 8.78
C LEU A 307 -8.13 -12.23 9.15
N ILE A 308 -9.02 -12.29 8.17
CA ILE A 308 -10.42 -12.70 8.34
C ILE A 308 -10.66 -13.89 7.43
N LYS A 309 -11.35 -14.92 7.92
CA LYS A 309 -11.81 -16.07 7.15
C LYS A 309 -13.28 -16.32 7.43
N ASP A 310 -14.08 -16.31 6.36
CA ASP A 310 -15.52 -16.54 6.44
C ASP A 310 -16.18 -15.67 7.54
N GLY A 311 -15.85 -14.37 7.55
CA GLY A 311 -16.33 -13.37 8.49
C GLY A 311 -15.69 -13.38 9.87
N ILE A 312 -14.84 -14.34 10.21
CA ILE A 312 -14.26 -14.52 11.53
C ILE A 312 -12.81 -14.01 11.54
N LEU A 313 -12.44 -13.17 12.51
CA LEU A 313 -11.07 -12.73 12.72
C LEU A 313 -10.19 -13.92 13.14
N ARG A 314 -9.15 -14.23 12.33
CA ARG A 314 -8.29 -15.40 12.51
C ARG A 314 -6.85 -15.10 12.80
N GLY A 315 -6.37 -13.91 12.49
CA GLY A 315 -4.97 -13.57 12.67
C GLY A 315 -4.71 -12.08 12.71
N TYR A 316 -3.51 -11.76 13.17
CA TYR A 316 -2.91 -10.44 13.12
C TYR A 316 -1.65 -10.50 12.27
N MET A 317 -1.25 -9.39 11.68
CA MET A 317 0.07 -9.24 11.07
C MET A 317 1.12 -9.08 12.17
N ASN A 318 2.18 -9.86 12.13
CA ASN A 318 3.14 -9.97 13.22
C ASN A 318 4.58 -9.67 12.80
N SER A 319 5.32 -8.99 13.69
CA SER A 319 6.77 -9.06 13.77
C SER A 319 7.20 -10.32 14.53
N ARG A 320 8.51 -10.60 14.62
CA ARG A 320 9.03 -11.70 15.45
C ARG A 320 8.65 -11.54 16.91
N GLU A 321 8.75 -10.32 17.44
CA GLU A 321 8.44 -10.03 18.84
C GLU A 321 6.95 -10.20 19.16
N SER A 322 6.06 -9.65 18.34
CA SER A 322 4.62 -9.78 18.57
C SER A 322 4.14 -11.23 18.35
N ALA A 323 4.75 -11.97 17.42
CA ALA A 323 4.46 -13.38 17.21
C ALA A 323 4.77 -14.22 18.46
N GLU A 324 5.91 -13.98 19.14
CA GLU A 324 6.21 -14.62 20.42
C GLU A 324 5.21 -14.21 21.51
N HIS A 325 4.75 -12.94 21.51
CA HIS A 325 3.75 -12.50 22.45
C HIS A 325 2.42 -13.25 22.30
N PHE A 326 1.96 -13.45 21.07
CA PHE A 326 0.71 -14.15 20.78
C PHE A 326 0.86 -15.68 20.64
N GLY A 327 2.08 -16.22 20.77
CA GLY A 327 2.34 -17.66 20.62
C GLY A 327 2.08 -18.20 19.21
N VAL A 328 2.28 -17.35 18.19
CA VAL A 328 2.04 -17.68 16.78
C VAL A 328 3.36 -17.64 15.98
N LYS A 329 3.30 -18.04 14.70
CA LYS A 329 4.41 -17.91 13.76
C LYS A 329 4.40 -16.51 13.15
N PRO A 330 5.54 -15.81 13.04
CA PRO A 330 5.61 -14.54 12.32
C PRO A 330 5.45 -14.78 10.82
N GLN A 331 4.74 -13.85 10.13
CA GLN A 331 4.43 -13.97 8.70
C GLN A 331 5.29 -13.09 7.81
N GLY A 332 6.27 -12.36 8.36
CA GLY A 332 7.14 -11.51 7.57
C GLY A 332 6.52 -10.14 7.22
N ASN A 333 5.93 -9.50 8.22
CA ASN A 333 5.32 -8.17 8.08
C ASN A 333 6.19 -7.03 8.63
N ALA A 334 7.36 -7.29 9.21
CA ALA A 334 8.23 -6.25 9.75
C ALA A 334 9.01 -5.57 8.62
N ARG A 335 8.62 -4.36 8.23
CA ARG A 335 9.17 -3.63 7.08
C ARG A 335 9.65 -2.25 7.46
N ALA A 336 10.73 -1.78 6.84
CA ALA A 336 11.28 -0.44 7.01
C ALA A 336 11.41 0.27 5.65
N TYR A 337 11.12 1.58 5.60
CA TYR A 337 11.13 2.34 4.35
C TYR A 337 12.53 2.85 3.97
N ALA A 338 13.29 3.36 4.94
CA ALA A 338 14.63 3.89 4.69
C ALA A 338 15.68 3.15 5.54
N PHE A 339 16.95 3.32 5.20
CA PHE A 339 18.05 2.76 6.00
C PHE A 339 18.02 3.25 7.46
N SER A 340 17.50 4.45 7.70
CA SER A 340 17.40 5.07 9.02
C SER A 340 16.15 4.67 9.82
N ASP A 341 15.30 3.82 9.26
CA ASP A 341 14.06 3.40 9.90
C ASP A 341 14.21 2.01 10.52
N GLU A 342 13.65 1.81 11.71
CA GLU A 342 13.45 0.49 12.29
C GLU A 342 12.31 -0.24 11.57
N PRO A 343 12.37 -1.58 11.43
CA PRO A 343 11.26 -2.38 10.96
C PRO A 343 10.04 -2.21 11.87
N LEU A 344 8.89 -1.95 11.25
CA LEU A 344 7.58 -1.91 11.89
C LEU A 344 6.65 -2.91 11.22
N ILE A 345 5.63 -3.37 11.94
CA ILE A 345 4.58 -4.19 11.34
C ILE A 345 3.86 -3.37 10.27
N ARG A 346 3.82 -3.88 9.04
CA ARG A 346 3.27 -3.21 7.86
C ARG A 346 2.56 -4.21 6.97
N MET A 347 1.45 -3.78 6.40
CA MET A 347 0.79 -4.49 5.31
C MET A 347 1.72 -4.62 4.10
N ARG A 348 1.50 -5.67 3.30
CA ARG A 348 2.24 -5.97 2.06
C ARG A 348 1.29 -5.86 0.86
N ASN A 349 0.41 -6.83 0.69
CA ASN A 349 -0.61 -6.86 -0.37
C ASN A 349 -1.93 -7.31 0.25
N THR A 350 -2.66 -6.35 0.82
CA THR A 350 -3.87 -6.64 1.59
C THR A 350 -5.09 -6.62 0.69
N ALA A 351 -5.93 -7.66 0.77
CA ALA A 351 -7.12 -7.76 -0.07
C ALA A 351 -8.29 -8.50 0.59
N ILE A 352 -9.49 -8.12 0.18
CA ILE A 352 -10.70 -8.95 0.29
C ILE A 352 -10.69 -9.91 -0.90
N LEU A 353 -10.97 -11.19 -0.69
CA LEU A 353 -11.05 -12.16 -1.76
C LEU A 353 -12.36 -12.03 -2.57
N PRO A 354 -12.33 -12.35 -3.88
CA PRO A 354 -13.51 -12.25 -4.73
C PRO A 354 -14.60 -13.26 -4.32
N GLY A 355 -15.85 -12.87 -4.58
CA GLY A 355 -17.03 -13.70 -4.43
C GLY A 355 -17.44 -14.40 -5.72
N LYS A 356 -18.74 -14.40 -6.00
CA LYS A 356 -19.33 -15.09 -7.18
C LYS A 356 -20.30 -14.20 -7.95
N ASP A 357 -20.64 -13.05 -7.41
CA ASP A 357 -21.65 -12.18 -7.98
C ASP A 357 -21.10 -11.43 -9.21
N LYS A 358 -21.96 -11.00 -10.09
CA LYS A 358 -21.62 -10.10 -11.18
C LYS A 358 -21.92 -8.66 -10.76
N LEU A 359 -21.05 -7.74 -11.15
CA LEU A 359 -21.20 -6.31 -10.83
C LEU A 359 -22.57 -5.77 -11.26
N GLU A 360 -23.05 -6.21 -12.43
CA GLU A 360 -24.35 -5.82 -12.96
C GLU A 360 -25.50 -6.29 -12.06
N ASP A 361 -25.42 -7.50 -11.52
CA ASP A 361 -26.43 -8.06 -10.61
C ASP A 361 -26.41 -7.34 -9.26
N MET A 362 -25.20 -6.97 -8.77
CA MET A 362 -25.04 -6.16 -7.56
C MET A 362 -25.73 -4.81 -7.71
N ILE A 363 -25.53 -4.11 -8.84
CA ILE A 363 -26.18 -2.83 -9.16
C ILE A 363 -27.69 -3.05 -9.28
N ALA A 364 -28.12 -4.09 -9.99
CA ALA A 364 -29.55 -4.39 -10.21
C ALA A 364 -30.30 -4.71 -8.90
N SER A 365 -29.59 -5.15 -7.87
CA SER A 365 -30.18 -5.48 -6.56
C SER A 365 -30.50 -4.27 -5.67
N ILE A 366 -30.09 -3.06 -6.06
CA ILE A 366 -30.29 -1.82 -5.29
C ILE A 366 -31.40 -0.99 -5.93
N ASP A 367 -32.47 -0.69 -5.17
CA ASP A 367 -33.55 0.17 -5.64
C ASP A 367 -33.16 1.66 -5.57
N ASP A 368 -32.54 2.09 -4.45
CA ASP A 368 -32.06 3.47 -4.25
C ASP A 368 -30.73 3.45 -3.50
N GLY A 369 -29.66 3.88 -4.15
CA GLY A 369 -28.32 3.88 -3.58
C GLY A 369 -27.27 4.44 -4.52
N TYR A 370 -26.02 4.00 -4.37
CA TYR A 370 -24.88 4.54 -5.12
C TYR A 370 -23.91 3.46 -5.57
N PHE A 371 -23.35 3.64 -6.75
CA PHE A 371 -22.13 2.95 -7.21
C PHE A 371 -20.96 3.91 -7.08
N LEU A 372 -20.01 3.62 -6.19
CA LEU A 372 -18.86 4.46 -5.86
C LEU A 372 -17.61 3.93 -6.56
N THR A 373 -16.96 4.73 -7.42
CA THR A 373 -15.94 4.23 -8.33
C THR A 373 -14.53 4.67 -7.99
N GLU A 374 -14.33 5.94 -7.63
CA GLU A 374 -13.02 6.53 -7.43
C GLU A 374 -12.92 7.22 -6.07
N THR A 375 -11.73 7.14 -5.48
CA THR A 375 -11.40 7.80 -4.20
C THR A 375 -10.07 8.53 -4.33
N ASN A 376 -9.90 9.61 -3.60
CA ASN A 376 -8.66 10.40 -3.58
C ASN A 376 -7.87 10.25 -2.28
N ASN A 377 -8.51 9.88 -1.19
CA ASN A 377 -7.88 9.70 0.11
C ASN A 377 -8.77 8.87 1.03
N GLY A 378 -8.19 8.39 2.11
CA GLY A 378 -8.92 7.73 3.19
C GLY A 378 -8.08 7.72 4.45
N GLN A 379 -8.76 7.64 5.57
CA GLN A 379 -8.13 7.44 6.87
C GLN A 379 -9.02 6.57 7.75
N ALA A 380 -8.39 5.80 8.59
CA ALA A 380 -9.06 5.10 9.67
C ALA A 380 -8.21 5.20 10.93
N ASP A 381 -8.85 5.06 12.08
CA ASP A 381 -8.18 5.05 13.37
C ASP A 381 -8.17 3.65 14.01
N THR A 382 -7.57 3.56 15.20
CA THR A 382 -7.49 2.30 15.94
C THR A 382 -8.81 1.83 16.53
N THR A 383 -9.84 2.69 16.55
CA THR A 383 -11.21 2.31 16.97
C THR A 383 -11.99 1.65 15.83
N GLY A 384 -11.44 1.68 14.61
CA GLY A 384 -12.07 1.18 13.39
C GLY A 384 -13.03 2.18 12.74
N GLU A 385 -13.07 3.42 13.21
CA GLU A 385 -13.75 4.49 12.50
C GLU A 385 -12.99 4.83 11.23
N PHE A 386 -13.69 4.94 10.10
CA PHE A 386 -13.11 5.30 8.82
C PHE A 386 -13.87 6.44 8.15
N MET A 387 -13.13 7.21 7.35
CA MET A 387 -13.68 8.20 6.43
C MET A 387 -12.87 8.20 5.14
N PHE A 388 -13.56 8.11 3.99
CA PHE A 388 -12.95 8.19 2.66
C PHE A 388 -13.61 9.28 1.84
N GLY A 389 -12.79 10.05 1.11
CA GLY A 389 -13.26 10.92 0.05
C GLY A 389 -13.57 10.10 -1.20
N VAL A 390 -14.77 10.22 -1.71
CA VAL A 390 -15.21 9.63 -2.99
C VAL A 390 -15.27 10.74 -4.01
N CYS A 391 -14.48 10.65 -5.06
CA CYS A 391 -14.41 11.68 -6.09
C CYS A 391 -15.22 11.36 -7.36
N MET A 392 -15.75 10.15 -7.48
CA MET A 392 -16.61 9.76 -8.59
C MET A 392 -17.52 8.59 -8.20
N GLY A 393 -18.74 8.62 -8.68
CA GLY A 393 -19.71 7.55 -8.55
C GLY A 393 -20.97 7.84 -9.36
N TYR A 394 -21.98 7.02 -9.20
CA TYR A 394 -23.27 7.14 -9.87
C TYR A 394 -24.40 6.85 -8.90
N GLU A 395 -25.54 7.53 -9.08
CA GLU A 395 -26.79 7.11 -8.46
C GLU A 395 -27.16 5.71 -8.98
N ILE A 396 -27.75 4.90 -8.11
CA ILE A 396 -28.50 3.69 -8.53
C ILE A 396 -29.95 3.96 -8.24
N LYS A 397 -30.81 3.88 -9.26
CA LYS A 397 -32.26 4.02 -9.15
C LYS A 397 -32.92 2.86 -9.88
N HIS A 398 -33.74 2.10 -9.15
CA HIS A 398 -34.47 0.94 -9.67
C HIS A 398 -33.55 -0.06 -10.40
N GLY A 399 -32.38 -0.35 -9.78
CA GLY A 399 -31.39 -1.31 -10.30
C GLY A 399 -30.59 -0.82 -11.50
N LYS A 400 -30.57 0.48 -11.80
CA LYS A 400 -29.86 1.06 -12.95
C LYS A 400 -28.99 2.22 -12.53
N LEU A 401 -27.84 2.37 -13.20
CA LEU A 401 -26.99 3.55 -13.04
C LEU A 401 -27.72 4.80 -13.56
N GLY A 402 -27.76 5.81 -12.72
CA GLY A 402 -28.34 7.12 -12.99
C GLY A 402 -27.27 8.18 -13.28
N ARG A 403 -27.47 9.37 -12.72
CA ARG A 403 -26.56 10.50 -12.89
C ARG A 403 -25.23 10.23 -12.15
N ALA A 404 -24.14 10.77 -12.67
CA ALA A 404 -22.89 10.82 -11.94
C ALA A 404 -23.05 11.65 -10.66
N ILE A 405 -22.33 11.28 -9.62
CA ILE A 405 -22.24 12.08 -8.40
C ILE A 405 -20.89 12.79 -8.32
N ARG A 406 -20.92 13.99 -7.77
CA ARG A 406 -19.73 14.79 -7.45
C ARG A 406 -19.07 14.28 -6.17
N ASP A 407 -18.00 14.98 -5.76
CA ASP A 407 -17.27 14.67 -4.54
C ASP A 407 -18.21 14.54 -3.33
N THR A 408 -18.02 13.45 -2.60
CA THR A 408 -18.72 13.15 -1.35
C THR A 408 -17.79 12.42 -0.41
N THR A 409 -18.26 12.07 0.78
CA THR A 409 -17.53 11.23 1.72
C THR A 409 -18.33 10.00 2.08
N ILE A 410 -17.65 8.92 2.40
CA ILE A 410 -18.22 7.78 3.09
C ILE A 410 -17.57 7.60 4.44
N SER A 411 -18.35 7.18 5.42
CA SER A 411 -17.85 6.94 6.79
C SER A 411 -18.60 5.81 7.48
N GLY A 412 -17.98 5.26 8.51
CA GLY A 412 -18.55 4.21 9.32
C GLY A 412 -17.56 3.60 10.29
N ILE A 413 -18.00 2.50 10.93
CA ILE A 413 -17.14 1.62 11.71
C ILE A 413 -16.86 0.37 10.87
N ALA A 414 -15.59 0.05 10.67
CA ALA A 414 -15.15 -0.98 9.72
C ALA A 414 -15.84 -2.34 9.91
N PHE A 415 -15.79 -2.90 11.10
CA PHE A 415 -16.40 -4.20 11.36
C PHE A 415 -17.92 -4.18 11.25
N ASP A 416 -18.57 -3.07 11.59
CA ASP A 416 -20.03 -2.96 11.45
C ASP A 416 -20.43 -2.86 9.99
N MET A 417 -19.69 -2.09 9.19
CA MET A 417 -19.89 -2.01 7.75
C MET A 417 -19.66 -3.38 7.09
N LEU A 418 -18.56 -4.10 7.42
CA LEU A 418 -18.27 -5.41 6.86
C LEU A 418 -19.34 -6.47 7.16
N LYS A 419 -20.07 -6.34 8.28
CA LYS A 419 -21.22 -7.20 8.60
C LYS A 419 -22.42 -6.97 7.69
N THR A 420 -22.50 -5.81 7.03
CA THR A 420 -23.57 -5.49 6.10
C THR A 420 -23.31 -5.97 4.67
N VAL A 421 -22.13 -6.54 4.40
CA VAL A 421 -21.78 -7.04 3.07
C VAL A 421 -22.67 -8.24 2.73
N ASP A 422 -23.40 -8.14 1.63
CA ASP A 422 -24.33 -9.18 1.18
C ASP A 422 -24.02 -9.69 -0.24
N MET A 423 -23.15 -9.00 -1.01
CA MET A 423 -22.65 -9.48 -2.31
C MET A 423 -21.17 -9.07 -2.50
N LEU A 424 -20.43 -9.94 -3.21
CA LEU A 424 -19.04 -9.71 -3.64
C LEU A 424 -18.90 -10.12 -5.10
N SER A 425 -18.31 -9.26 -5.92
CA SER A 425 -18.08 -9.60 -7.34
C SER A 425 -17.02 -10.70 -7.53
N ASP A 426 -17.05 -11.32 -8.69
CA ASP A 426 -16.11 -12.39 -9.08
C ASP A 426 -14.84 -11.86 -9.75
N ASP A 427 -14.77 -10.58 -10.03
CA ASP A 427 -13.57 -9.89 -10.52
C ASP A 427 -12.71 -9.37 -9.37
N MET A 428 -11.44 -9.11 -9.66
CA MET A 428 -10.52 -8.57 -8.68
C MET A 428 -9.57 -7.58 -9.33
N VAL A 429 -9.40 -6.42 -8.71
CA VAL A 429 -8.45 -5.39 -9.17
C VAL A 429 -7.38 -5.18 -8.12
N TRP A 430 -6.14 -5.06 -8.59
CA TRP A 430 -4.98 -4.79 -7.76
C TRP A 430 -4.32 -3.46 -8.11
N THR A 431 -3.83 -2.76 -7.11
CA THR A 431 -2.97 -1.58 -7.27
C THR A 431 -1.78 -1.65 -6.32
N CYS A 432 -0.66 -1.04 -6.73
CA CYS A 432 0.51 -0.85 -5.86
C CYS A 432 1.04 0.60 -5.89
N SER A 433 0.20 1.53 -6.33
CA SER A 433 0.51 2.97 -6.30
C SER A 433 0.39 3.58 -4.91
N GLY A 434 -0.24 2.87 -3.97
CA GLY A 434 -0.47 3.34 -2.60
C GLY A 434 0.80 3.43 -1.75
N MET A 435 0.75 4.39 -0.82
CA MET A 435 1.78 4.59 0.22
C MET A 435 1.09 4.65 1.58
N CYS A 436 1.34 3.66 2.43
CA CYS A 436 0.86 3.65 3.80
C CYS A 436 1.71 4.55 4.70
N GLY A 437 1.09 5.40 5.53
CA GLY A 437 1.76 6.48 6.30
C GLY A 437 2.08 6.17 7.77
N LYS A 438 1.83 4.96 8.28
CA LYS A 438 2.05 4.64 9.72
C LYS A 438 3.50 4.86 10.13
N LYS A 439 3.80 5.96 10.83
CA LYS A 439 5.11 6.44 11.32
C LYS A 439 6.18 6.63 10.24
N GLN A 440 6.15 5.87 9.16
CA GLN A 440 7.05 5.96 8.01
C GLN A 440 6.25 5.62 6.74
N PRO A 441 6.54 6.24 5.58
CA PRO A 441 5.88 5.88 4.33
C PRO A 441 6.30 4.46 3.93
N MET A 442 5.37 3.65 3.41
CA MET A 442 5.68 2.30 2.93
C MET A 442 4.83 1.96 1.72
N PRO A 443 5.44 1.54 0.59
CA PRO A 443 4.69 1.03 -0.54
C PRO A 443 3.86 -0.20 -0.16
N VAL A 444 2.61 -0.22 -0.60
CA VAL A 444 1.68 -1.32 -0.34
C VAL A 444 0.89 -1.69 -1.59
N GLY A 445 0.62 -2.99 -1.72
CA GLY A 445 -0.37 -3.50 -2.65
C GLY A 445 -1.74 -3.54 -1.97
N MET A 446 -2.77 -3.20 -2.70
CA MET A 446 -4.16 -3.24 -2.24
C MET A 446 -5.01 -3.90 -3.30
N GLY A 447 -5.94 -4.75 -2.89
CA GLY A 447 -6.81 -5.45 -3.84
C GLY A 447 -8.19 -5.77 -3.28
N GLY A 448 -9.12 -6.00 -4.16
CA GLY A 448 -10.46 -6.44 -3.80
C GLY A 448 -11.38 -6.61 -4.99
N PRO A 449 -12.53 -7.27 -4.77
CA PRO A 449 -13.67 -7.29 -5.70
C PRO A 449 -14.51 -6.03 -5.51
N ALA A 450 -15.57 -5.86 -6.31
CA ALA A 450 -16.64 -4.95 -5.93
C ALA A 450 -17.37 -5.48 -4.69
N VAL A 451 -17.75 -4.56 -3.80
CA VAL A 451 -18.37 -4.89 -2.50
C VAL A 451 -19.70 -4.15 -2.39
N LYS A 452 -20.80 -4.90 -2.20
CA LYS A 452 -22.09 -4.30 -1.85
C LYS A 452 -22.27 -4.30 -0.33
N CYS A 453 -22.51 -3.14 0.22
CA CYS A 453 -22.64 -2.94 1.68
C CYS A 453 -23.47 -1.67 1.99
N LYS A 454 -23.51 -1.30 3.27
CA LYS A 454 -24.15 -0.05 3.74
C LYS A 454 -23.13 0.85 4.42
N VAL A 455 -23.15 2.13 4.07
CA VAL A 455 -22.27 3.16 4.66
C VAL A 455 -23.05 4.46 4.89
N ASN A 456 -22.47 5.34 5.72
CA ASN A 456 -22.93 6.72 5.77
C ASN A 456 -22.34 7.51 4.60
N ILE A 457 -23.19 8.09 3.78
CA ILE A 457 -22.81 9.07 2.77
C ILE A 457 -22.86 10.45 3.40
N GLY A 458 -21.78 11.22 3.26
CA GLY A 458 -21.75 12.62 3.62
C GLY A 458 -22.47 13.45 2.58
N GLY A 459 -23.22 14.45 3.03
CA GLY A 459 -23.79 15.47 2.16
C GLY A 459 -22.76 16.53 1.77
N ARG A 460 -23.22 17.55 1.03
CA ARG A 460 -22.47 18.75 0.70
C ARG A 460 -22.14 19.56 1.97
#